data_10e0800a13397bbb38f04eb2722db502
#
_entry.id   10e0800a13397bbb38f04eb2722db502
#
_cell.length_a   1.000
_cell.length_b   1.000
_cell.length_c   1.000
_cell.angle_alpha   90.00
_cell.angle_beta   90.00
_cell.angle_gamma   90.00
#
_symmetry.space_group_name_H-M   'P 1'
#
loop_
_entity.id
_entity.type
_entity.pdbx_description
1 polymer ?
#
loop_
_entity_poly.entity_id
_entity_poly.type
_entity_poly.pdbx_seq_one_letter_code
_entity_poly.pdbx_strand_id
1 'polypeptide(L)'
;MSSERPWVACLCAAWCVACREYGATFAALAAQFGSEADFAWIDIEDDADALGDLDIENFPTLLIADAAGARFFGPVMPQAWSAERLIRGALEGGLAAGGDPALVEHVGALVPRRLVAPRPA
;
A
#
# COMPACT_ATOMS: atom_id res chain seq x y z
N MET A 1 23.44 5.99 -2.97
CA MET A 1 22.34 6.43 -2.18
C MET A 1 21.13 5.58 -2.47
N SER A 2 20.45 5.30 -1.48
CA SER A 2 19.27 4.52 -1.65
C SER A 2 18.10 5.40 -2.04
N SER A 3 17.42 5.00 -3.07
CA SER A 3 16.19 5.65 -3.44
C SER A 3 14.99 4.92 -2.84
N GLU A 4 15.25 4.00 -1.94
CA GLU A 4 14.21 3.06 -1.53
C GLU A 4 13.38 3.64 -0.41
N ARG A 5 12.42 4.43 -0.81
CA ARG A 5 11.45 4.92 0.14
C ARG A 5 10.52 3.77 0.54
N PRO A 6 10.05 3.76 1.78
CA PRO A 6 8.94 2.88 2.12
C PRO A 6 7.73 3.22 1.24
N TRP A 7 6.88 2.24 1.02
CA TRP A 7 5.68 2.49 0.24
C TRP A 7 4.49 1.75 0.84
N VAL A 8 3.30 2.31 0.58
CA VAL A 8 2.03 1.77 1.05
C VAL A 8 1.15 1.60 -0.17
N ALA A 9 0.76 0.37 -0.46
CA ALA A 9 -0.13 0.08 -1.57
C ALA A 9 -1.48 -0.33 -1.04
N CYS A 10 -2.54 0.29 -1.55
CA CYS A 10 -3.90 -0.13 -1.26
C CYS A 10 -4.38 -0.98 -2.42
N LEU A 11 -4.70 -2.23 -2.13
CA LEU A 11 -5.17 -3.18 -3.13
C LEU A 11 -6.68 -3.26 -3.02
N CYS A 12 -7.36 -2.85 -4.07
CA CYS A 12 -8.81 -2.73 -4.06
C CYS A 12 -9.40 -3.14 -5.40
N ALA A 13 -10.72 -3.23 -5.43
CA ALA A 13 -11.46 -3.52 -6.66
C ALA A 13 -12.51 -2.43 -6.88
N ALA A 14 -12.66 -2.00 -8.11
CA ALA A 14 -13.57 -0.90 -8.44
C ALA A 14 -15.03 -1.23 -8.10
N TRP A 15 -15.41 -2.51 -8.15
CA TRP A 15 -16.77 -2.93 -7.82
C TRP A 15 -17.05 -2.97 -6.32
N CYS A 16 -16.04 -2.84 -5.50
CA CYS A 16 -16.21 -2.92 -4.04
C CYS A 16 -16.59 -1.56 -3.47
N VAL A 17 -17.76 -1.48 -2.82
CA VAL A 17 -18.22 -0.22 -2.25
C VAL A 17 -17.27 0.29 -1.17
N ALA A 18 -16.79 -0.60 -0.31
CA ALA A 18 -15.86 -0.21 0.75
C ALA A 18 -14.59 0.41 0.17
N CYS A 19 -14.10 -0.12 -0.95
CA CYS A 19 -12.93 0.44 -1.62
C CYS A 19 -13.19 1.83 -2.14
N ARG A 20 -14.34 2.03 -2.78
CA ARG A 20 -14.67 3.35 -3.32
C ARG A 20 -14.77 4.40 -2.23
N GLU A 21 -15.31 4.01 -1.08
CA GLU A 21 -15.39 4.93 0.04
C GLU A 21 -14.04 5.16 0.71
N TYR A 22 -13.17 4.18 0.64
CA TYR A 22 -11.85 4.27 1.25
C TYR A 22 -10.90 5.20 0.49
N GLY A 23 -11.23 5.52 -0.76
CA GLY A 23 -10.35 6.34 -1.59
C GLY A 23 -9.99 7.68 -0.95
N ALA A 24 -10.97 8.39 -0.40
CA ALA A 24 -10.72 9.67 0.25
C ALA A 24 -9.88 9.51 1.51
N THR A 25 -10.11 8.44 2.27
CA THR A 25 -9.33 8.15 3.47
C THR A 25 -7.88 7.87 3.10
N PHE A 26 -7.67 7.07 2.07
CA PHE A 26 -6.31 6.73 1.64
C PHE A 26 -5.58 7.96 1.10
N ALA A 27 -6.28 8.82 0.37
CA ALA A 27 -5.69 10.06 -0.13
C ALA A 27 -5.27 10.97 1.02
N ALA A 28 -6.05 11.03 2.10
CA ALA A 28 -5.69 11.82 3.27
C ALA A 28 -4.45 11.25 3.96
N LEU A 29 -4.34 9.92 4.03
CA LEU A 29 -3.15 9.29 4.58
C LEU A 29 -1.92 9.58 3.72
N ALA A 30 -2.09 9.58 2.41
CA ALA A 30 -0.99 9.91 1.50
C ALA A 30 -0.52 11.34 1.72
N ALA A 31 -1.45 12.27 1.96
CA ALA A 31 -1.07 13.66 2.25
C ALA A 31 -0.32 13.74 3.59
N GLN A 32 -0.76 12.96 4.58
CA GLN A 32 -0.17 13.01 5.92
C GLN A 32 1.25 12.44 5.93
N PHE A 33 1.49 11.35 5.22
CA PHE A 33 2.77 10.64 5.27
C PHE A 33 3.59 10.75 3.98
N GLY A 34 3.17 11.60 3.05
CA GLY A 34 3.79 11.65 1.73
C GLY A 34 5.25 12.05 1.71
N SER A 35 5.73 12.73 2.75
CA SER A 35 7.14 13.07 2.84
C SER A 35 8.00 11.88 3.27
N GLU A 36 7.38 10.83 3.81
CA GLU A 36 8.08 9.68 4.37
C GLU A 36 7.91 8.41 3.56
N ALA A 37 6.82 8.30 2.80
CA ALA A 37 6.51 7.09 2.05
C ALA A 37 5.73 7.41 0.78
N ASP A 38 5.84 6.53 -0.20
CA ASP A 38 5.03 6.61 -1.42
C ASP A 38 3.71 5.88 -1.17
N PHE A 39 2.61 6.44 -1.69
CA PHE A 39 1.29 5.83 -1.56
C PHE A 39 0.73 5.52 -2.94
N ALA A 40 0.31 4.28 -3.15
CA ALA A 40 -0.20 3.83 -4.43
C ALA A 40 -1.56 3.16 -4.27
N TRP A 41 -2.44 3.42 -5.22
CA TRP A 41 -3.75 2.77 -5.28
C TRP A 41 -3.75 1.80 -6.46
N ILE A 42 -3.94 0.53 -6.18
CA ILE A 42 -3.84 -0.52 -7.19
C ILE A 42 -5.18 -1.22 -7.29
N ASP A 43 -5.80 -1.15 -8.47
CA ASP A 43 -7.01 -1.91 -8.75
C ASP A 43 -6.58 -3.30 -9.21
N ILE A 44 -7.02 -4.32 -8.48
CA ILE A 44 -6.53 -5.68 -8.73
C ILE A 44 -7.01 -6.25 -10.06
N GLU A 45 -8.05 -5.66 -10.65
CA GLU A 45 -8.51 -6.12 -11.95
C GLU A 45 -7.77 -5.42 -13.09
N ASP A 46 -7.52 -4.12 -12.96
CA ASP A 46 -6.76 -3.38 -13.95
C ASP A 46 -5.33 -3.89 -14.05
N ASP A 47 -4.75 -4.26 -12.93
CA ASP A 47 -3.35 -4.69 -12.87
C ASP A 47 -3.21 -6.20 -12.68
N ALA A 48 -4.24 -6.96 -13.05
CA ALA A 48 -4.26 -8.40 -12.83
C ALA A 48 -3.06 -9.12 -13.45
N ASP A 49 -2.65 -8.71 -14.64
CA ASP A 49 -1.51 -9.36 -15.31
C ASP A 49 -0.23 -9.16 -14.52
N ALA A 50 -0.02 -7.97 -13.98
CA ALA A 50 1.18 -7.66 -13.22
C ALA A 50 1.17 -8.36 -11.85
N LEU A 51 -0.02 -8.55 -11.26
CA LEU A 51 -0.13 -9.15 -9.94
C LEU A 51 -0.04 -10.67 -9.97
N GLY A 52 -0.27 -11.28 -11.13
CA GLY A 52 -0.16 -12.73 -11.27
C GLY A 52 -1.24 -13.46 -10.48
N ASP A 53 -0.79 -14.40 -9.64
CA ASP A 53 -1.71 -15.26 -8.89
C ASP A 53 -2.15 -14.66 -7.55
N LEU A 54 -1.90 -13.38 -7.33
CA LEU A 54 -2.30 -12.77 -6.07
C LEU A 54 -3.81 -12.81 -5.90
N ASP A 55 -4.24 -13.37 -4.78
CA ASP A 55 -5.65 -13.53 -4.45
C ASP A 55 -5.99 -12.68 -3.24
N ILE A 56 -6.85 -11.68 -3.44
CA ILE A 56 -7.27 -10.77 -2.38
C ILE A 56 -8.76 -11.00 -2.11
N GLU A 57 -9.09 -11.42 -0.91
CA GLU A 57 -10.46 -11.77 -0.56
C GLU A 57 -11.17 -10.68 0.23
N ASN A 58 -10.43 -9.82 0.90
CA ASN A 58 -11.01 -8.78 1.73
C ASN A 58 -10.46 -7.43 1.32
N PHE A 59 -11.33 -6.42 1.28
CA PHE A 59 -10.97 -5.08 0.85
C PHE A 59 -11.44 -4.05 1.87
N PRO A 60 -10.69 -2.97 2.08
CA PRO A 60 -9.38 -2.72 1.46
C PRO A 60 -8.28 -3.54 2.10
N THR A 61 -7.28 -3.90 1.31
CA THR A 61 -6.09 -4.60 1.79
C THR A 61 -4.89 -3.69 1.57
N LEU A 62 -4.03 -3.58 2.58
CA LEU A 62 -2.81 -2.80 2.47
C LEU A 62 -1.59 -3.70 2.42
N LEU A 63 -0.60 -3.28 1.63
CA LEU A 63 0.73 -3.85 1.66
C LEU A 63 1.69 -2.69 1.94
N ILE A 64 2.40 -2.78 3.06
CA ILE A 64 3.38 -1.79 3.46
C ILE A 64 4.74 -2.45 3.37
N ALA A 65 5.66 -1.85 2.63
CA ALA A 65 6.98 -2.45 2.42
C ALA A 65 8.07 -1.40 2.35
N ASP A 66 9.30 -1.85 2.52
CA ASP A 66 10.49 -1.05 2.32
C ASP A 66 11.59 -1.94 1.75
N ALA A 67 12.83 -1.46 1.77
CA ALA A 67 13.96 -2.20 1.19
C ALA A 67 14.15 -3.57 1.85
N ALA A 68 13.74 -3.72 3.10
CA ALA A 68 13.92 -4.98 3.83
C ALA A 68 12.81 -6.00 3.55
N GLY A 69 11.69 -5.57 2.95
CA GLY A 69 10.59 -6.46 2.64
C GLY A 69 9.26 -5.90 3.13
N ALA A 70 8.24 -6.77 3.17
CA ALA A 70 6.92 -6.37 3.62
C ALA A 70 6.93 -6.17 5.14
N ARG A 71 6.33 -5.07 5.57
CA ARG A 71 6.13 -4.81 7.00
C ARG A 71 4.73 -5.17 7.44
N PHE A 72 3.77 -5.13 6.52
CA PHE A 72 2.40 -5.54 6.78
C PHE A 72 1.72 -5.91 5.47
N PHE A 73 0.92 -6.96 5.51
CA PHE A 73 0.08 -7.32 4.38
C PHE A 73 -1.21 -7.92 4.93
N GLY A 74 -2.33 -7.27 4.64
CA GLY A 74 -3.62 -7.79 5.09
C GLY A 74 -4.72 -6.76 4.99
N PRO A 75 -5.95 -7.15 5.30
CA PRO A 75 -7.08 -6.23 5.28
C PRO A 75 -6.99 -5.24 6.43
N VAL A 76 -7.57 -4.06 6.22
CA VAL A 76 -7.64 -3.03 7.25
C VAL A 76 -9.08 -2.59 7.42
N MET A 77 -9.37 -2.04 8.59
CA MET A 77 -10.68 -1.46 8.83
C MET A 77 -10.81 -0.14 8.08
N PRO A 78 -12.03 0.28 7.73
CA PRO A 78 -12.20 1.49 6.93
C PRO A 78 -11.85 2.78 7.67
N GLN A 79 -11.73 2.75 8.98
CA GLN A 79 -11.35 3.93 9.75
C GLN A 79 -9.88 4.25 9.53
N ALA A 80 -9.58 5.53 9.35
CA ALA A 80 -8.22 5.96 9.06
C ALA A 80 -7.22 5.54 10.13
N TRP A 81 -7.62 5.51 11.40
CA TRP A 81 -6.69 5.17 12.49
C TRP A 81 -6.09 3.78 12.34
N SER A 82 -6.83 2.86 11.72
CA SER A 82 -6.34 1.49 11.56
C SER A 82 -5.08 1.46 10.69
N ALA A 83 -5.15 2.08 9.53
CA ALA A 83 -3.99 2.15 8.64
C ALA A 83 -2.91 3.05 9.22
N GLU A 84 -3.30 4.15 9.86
CA GLU A 84 -2.33 5.08 10.43
C GLU A 84 -1.42 4.39 11.44
N ARG A 85 -1.99 3.55 12.30
CA ARG A 85 -1.19 2.81 13.28
C ARG A 85 -0.18 1.89 12.61
N LEU A 86 -0.61 1.19 11.56
CA LEU A 86 0.27 0.28 10.84
C LEU A 86 1.37 1.02 10.11
N ILE A 87 1.04 2.15 9.50
CA ILE A 87 2.02 2.96 8.78
C ILE A 87 3.07 3.51 9.75
N ARG A 88 2.63 4.06 10.88
CA ARG A 88 3.57 4.56 11.88
C ARG A 88 4.46 3.45 12.41
N GLY A 89 3.88 2.28 12.68
CA GLY A 89 4.67 1.15 13.14
C GLY A 89 5.73 0.74 12.14
N ALA A 90 5.38 0.74 10.86
CA ALA A 90 6.32 0.38 9.81
C ALA A 90 7.45 1.42 9.69
N LEU A 91 7.09 2.71 9.74
CA LEU A 91 8.07 3.79 9.58
C LEU A 91 9.01 3.89 10.78
N GLU A 92 8.51 3.53 11.97
CA GLU A 92 9.30 3.63 13.20
C GLU A 92 10.05 2.34 13.51
N GLY A 93 9.96 1.34 12.66
CA GLY A 93 10.66 0.08 12.87
C GLY A 93 9.99 -0.86 13.86
N GLY A 94 8.73 -0.60 14.20
CA GLY A 94 7.98 -1.44 15.15
C GLY A 94 7.42 -2.70 14.57
N LEU A 95 7.47 -2.87 13.25
CA LEU A 95 6.99 -4.08 12.58
C LEU A 95 8.15 -4.78 11.91
N ALA A 96 8.25 -6.09 12.12
CA ALA A 96 9.32 -6.87 11.52
C ALA A 96 9.11 -7.01 10.02
N ALA A 97 10.21 -7.00 9.26
CA ALA A 97 10.17 -7.23 7.83
C ALA A 97 10.01 -8.72 7.52
N GLY A 98 9.33 -9.02 6.43
CA GLY A 98 9.15 -10.42 6.04
C GLY A 98 8.21 -10.52 4.85
N GLY A 99 7.43 -11.60 4.83
CA GLY A 99 6.42 -11.82 3.80
C GLY A 99 7.00 -12.43 2.54
N ASP A 100 6.16 -12.49 1.53
CA ASP A 100 6.50 -13.10 0.25
C ASP A 100 7.28 -12.10 -0.62
N PRO A 101 8.55 -12.38 -0.95
CA PRO A 101 9.32 -11.47 -1.79
C PRO A 101 8.71 -11.24 -3.17
N ALA A 102 8.05 -12.26 -3.73
CA ALA A 102 7.42 -12.10 -5.05
C ALA A 102 6.28 -11.09 -4.99
N LEU A 103 5.50 -11.10 -3.92
CA LEU A 103 4.43 -10.13 -3.72
C LEU A 103 4.99 -8.72 -3.66
N VAL A 104 6.04 -8.53 -2.86
CA VAL A 104 6.68 -7.22 -2.73
C VAL A 104 7.23 -6.75 -4.07
N GLU A 105 7.84 -7.65 -4.83
CA GLU A 105 8.41 -7.31 -6.13
C GLU A 105 7.31 -6.91 -7.12
N HIS A 106 6.26 -7.70 -7.21
CA HIS A 106 5.18 -7.45 -8.18
C HIS A 106 4.45 -6.15 -7.87
N VAL A 107 4.07 -5.96 -6.61
CA VAL A 107 3.34 -4.76 -6.22
C VAL A 107 4.26 -3.54 -6.26
N GLY A 108 5.50 -3.70 -5.79
CA GLY A 108 6.47 -2.62 -5.77
C GLY A 108 6.74 -2.04 -7.16
N ALA A 109 6.71 -2.89 -8.19
CA ALA A 109 6.91 -2.43 -9.56
C ALA A 109 5.76 -1.54 -10.03
N LEU A 110 4.57 -1.71 -9.48
CA LEU A 110 3.41 -0.89 -9.84
C LEU A 110 3.37 0.44 -9.10
N VAL A 111 4.01 0.54 -7.93
CA VAL A 111 3.88 1.71 -7.06
C VAL A 111 4.18 3.03 -7.79
N PRO A 112 5.31 3.19 -8.50
CA PRO A 112 5.59 4.47 -9.17
C PRO A 112 4.60 4.82 -10.27
N ARG A 113 3.86 3.83 -10.77
CA ARG A 113 2.88 4.04 -11.84
C ARG A 113 1.49 4.30 -11.31
N ARG A 114 1.29 4.15 -10.02
CA ARG A 114 -0.04 4.24 -9.39
C ARG A 114 -0.06 5.18 -8.19
N LEU A 115 0.83 6.13 -8.14
CA LEU A 115 0.89 7.06 -7.01
C LEU A 115 -0.39 7.89 -6.92
N VAL A 116 -0.92 8.00 -5.71
CA VAL A 116 -2.11 8.82 -5.47
C VAL A 116 -1.77 10.28 -5.24
N ALA A 117 -0.48 10.58 -4.97
CA ALA A 117 0.00 11.95 -4.84
C ALA A 117 1.43 11.98 -5.38
N PRO A 118 1.84 13.11 -5.99
CA PRO A 118 3.21 13.19 -6.49
C PRO A 118 4.20 13.18 -5.32
N ARG A 119 5.39 12.67 -5.60
CA ARG A 119 6.45 12.68 -4.61
C ARG A 119 6.87 14.11 -4.34
N PRO A 120 7.29 14.41 -3.09
CA PRO A 120 7.83 15.72 -2.78
C PRO A 120 9.06 16.01 -3.63
N ALA A 121 9.24 17.26 -3.98
CA ALA A 121 10.39 17.69 -4.77
C ALA A 121 11.68 17.61 -3.95
#